data_070245624f83c70d80471ff7bb7d7cb2
#
_entry.id   070245624f83c70d80471ff7bb7d7cb2
#
_cell.length_a   1.000
_cell.length_b   1.000
_cell.length_c   1.000
_cell.angle_alpha   90.00
_cell.angle_beta   90.00
_cell.angle_gamma   90.00
#
_symmetry.space_group_name_H-M   'P 1'
#
loop_
_entity.id
_entity.type
_entity.pdbx_description
1 polymer ?
#
loop_
_entity_poly.entity_id
_entity_poly.type
_entity_poly.pdbx_seq_one_letter_code
_entity_poly.pdbx_strand_id
1 'polypeptide(L)'
;AEVLGDVFNMMLHQIMQSGKYNLLDLCELTGDDVYKIVYPYHMTALALNKAGLKNMFKLVSEANTKYFHNGSRIPKERLEHYREGLLYGSSCYNGDVFEAALNLSDEKLERAMEFYDYIEIQPLEDYYHLVDRGKLQDTDELIKSLHRIIDCAKKLDKLIVATGDVHFLEVRDKIFRDVFISNPTIGIG
;
A
#
# COMPACT_ATOMS: atom_id res chain seq x y z
N ALA A 1 3.38 -30.08 -7.53
CA ALA A 1 4.04 -29.37 -8.64
C ALA A 1 3.35 -29.65 -9.97
N GLU A 2 3.08 -30.94 -10.29
CA GLU A 2 2.48 -31.38 -11.56
C GLU A 2 1.07 -30.77 -11.78
N VAL A 3 0.17 -30.90 -10.82
CA VAL A 3 -1.19 -30.33 -10.88
C VAL A 3 -1.18 -28.81 -11.06
N LEU A 4 -0.23 -28.09 -10.45
CA LEU A 4 -0.09 -26.64 -10.64
C LEU A 4 0.35 -26.30 -12.06
N GLY A 5 1.23 -27.12 -12.65
CA GLY A 5 1.65 -26.99 -14.05
C GLY A 5 0.49 -27.21 -15.02
N ASP A 6 -0.36 -28.20 -14.76
CA ASP A 6 -1.53 -28.48 -15.59
C ASP A 6 -2.55 -27.34 -15.52
N VAL A 7 -2.84 -26.82 -14.31
CA VAL A 7 -3.73 -25.66 -14.14
C VAL A 7 -3.17 -24.44 -14.88
N PHE A 8 -1.87 -24.17 -14.73
CA PHE A 8 -1.23 -23.05 -15.44
C PHE A 8 -1.34 -23.21 -16.97
N ASN A 9 -1.07 -24.39 -17.50
CA ASN A 9 -1.20 -24.66 -18.96
C ASN A 9 -2.64 -24.50 -19.45
N MET A 10 -3.64 -24.96 -18.69
CA MET A 10 -5.04 -24.73 -19.01
C MET A 10 -5.39 -23.23 -19.05
N MET A 11 -4.93 -22.46 -18.06
CA MET A 11 -5.15 -21.02 -18.01
C MET A 11 -4.49 -20.32 -19.21
N LEU A 12 -3.23 -20.66 -19.52
CA LEU A 12 -2.53 -20.13 -20.69
C LEU A 12 -3.31 -20.41 -21.98
N HIS A 13 -3.80 -21.63 -22.15
CA HIS A 13 -4.56 -22.01 -23.34
C HIS A 13 -5.84 -21.18 -23.47
N GLN A 14 -6.59 -20.97 -22.39
CA GLN A 14 -7.78 -20.12 -22.38
C GLN A 14 -7.46 -18.65 -22.72
N ILE A 15 -6.37 -18.12 -22.16
CA ILE A 15 -5.91 -16.76 -22.42
C ILE A 15 -5.54 -16.59 -23.90
N MET A 16 -4.76 -17.52 -24.46
CA MET A 16 -4.38 -17.49 -25.89
C MET A 16 -5.58 -17.60 -26.82
N GLN A 17 -6.60 -18.39 -26.45
CA GLN A 17 -7.85 -18.46 -27.21
C GLN A 17 -8.65 -17.15 -27.19
N SER A 18 -8.49 -16.33 -26.17
CA SER A 18 -9.09 -14.99 -26.11
C SER A 18 -8.34 -13.91 -26.91
N GLY A 19 -7.28 -14.28 -27.61
CA GLY A 19 -6.48 -13.35 -28.42
C GLY A 19 -5.54 -12.45 -27.60
N LYS A 20 -5.23 -12.83 -26.35
CA LYS A 20 -4.36 -12.09 -25.45
C LYS A 20 -3.00 -12.79 -25.38
N TYR A 21 -1.93 -12.09 -25.72
CA TYR A 21 -0.59 -12.68 -25.89
C TYR A 21 0.52 -12.02 -25.08
N ASN A 22 0.22 -10.92 -24.37
CA ASN A 22 1.20 -10.25 -23.54
C ASN A 22 0.62 -9.87 -22.16
N LEU A 23 1.49 -9.43 -21.24
CA LEU A 23 1.12 -9.12 -19.88
C LEU A 23 0.11 -7.96 -19.76
N LEU A 24 0.20 -6.97 -20.65
CA LEU A 24 -0.74 -5.84 -20.67
C LEU A 24 -2.15 -6.30 -21.09
N ASP A 25 -2.23 -7.19 -22.08
CA ASP A 25 -3.49 -7.79 -22.49
C ASP A 25 -4.15 -8.58 -21.34
N LEU A 26 -3.33 -9.23 -20.47
CA LEU A 26 -3.84 -9.93 -19.28
C LEU A 26 -4.43 -8.97 -18.25
N CYS A 27 -3.85 -7.79 -18.09
CA CYS A 27 -4.39 -6.77 -17.18
C CYS A 27 -5.81 -6.32 -17.62
N GLU A 28 -6.12 -6.34 -18.92
CA GLU A 28 -7.46 -6.02 -19.41
C GLU A 28 -8.52 -7.08 -19.07
N LEU A 29 -8.10 -8.34 -18.80
CA LEU A 29 -9.03 -9.41 -18.43
C LEU A 29 -9.54 -9.29 -16.99
N THR A 30 -8.89 -8.50 -16.15
CA THR A 30 -9.22 -8.40 -14.72
C THR A 30 -10.50 -7.60 -14.46
N GLY A 31 -10.93 -6.76 -15.40
CA GLY A 31 -12.18 -6.00 -15.32
C GLY A 31 -12.27 -5.09 -14.09
N ASP A 32 -13.48 -4.61 -13.81
CA ASP A 32 -13.75 -3.67 -12.71
C ASP A 32 -13.56 -4.27 -11.30
N ASP A 33 -13.39 -5.58 -11.18
CA ASP A 33 -13.29 -6.32 -9.91
C ASP A 33 -11.84 -6.54 -9.43
N VAL A 34 -10.85 -5.99 -10.12
CA VAL A 34 -9.43 -6.07 -9.76
C VAL A 34 -9.16 -5.69 -8.30
N TYR A 35 -9.88 -4.68 -7.80
CA TYR A 35 -9.74 -4.23 -6.42
C TYR A 35 -10.09 -5.30 -5.38
N LYS A 36 -10.81 -6.36 -5.75
CA LYS A 36 -11.15 -7.48 -4.86
C LYS A 36 -10.00 -8.48 -4.69
N ILE A 37 -9.12 -8.55 -5.69
CA ILE A 37 -8.08 -9.58 -5.81
C ILE A 37 -6.72 -9.06 -5.33
N VAL A 38 -6.39 -7.79 -5.66
CA VAL A 38 -5.09 -7.20 -5.30
C VAL A 38 -5.00 -6.90 -3.80
N TYR A 39 -3.77 -6.99 -3.28
CA TYR A 39 -3.50 -6.59 -1.91
C TYR A 39 -3.67 -5.07 -1.75
N PRO A 40 -4.46 -4.59 -0.78
CA PRO A 40 -4.62 -3.17 -0.54
C PRO A 40 -3.43 -2.61 0.24
N TYR A 41 -2.86 -1.51 -0.24
CA TYR A 41 -1.82 -0.79 0.46
C TYR A 41 -2.39 0.38 1.25
N HIS A 42 -1.71 0.75 2.33
CA HIS A 42 -2.03 1.96 3.08
C HIS A 42 -1.51 3.20 2.35
N MET A 43 -2.23 4.29 2.47
CA MET A 43 -1.80 5.61 2.06
C MET A 43 -2.39 6.67 2.98
N THR A 44 -1.73 7.81 3.09
CA THR A 44 -2.23 8.97 3.81
C THR A 44 -2.85 9.96 2.82
N ALA A 45 -3.99 10.55 3.17
CA ALA A 45 -4.60 11.63 2.41
C ALA A 45 -4.89 12.83 3.31
N LEU A 46 -4.42 14.01 2.93
CA LEU A 46 -4.62 15.27 3.64
C LEU A 46 -5.44 16.23 2.80
N ALA A 47 -6.51 16.78 3.36
CA ALA A 47 -7.31 17.80 2.71
C ALA A 47 -6.69 19.19 2.93
N LEU A 48 -6.29 19.86 1.85
CA LEU A 48 -5.69 21.21 1.88
C LEU A 48 -6.74 22.32 1.99
N ASN A 49 -7.93 22.07 1.52
CA ASN A 49 -8.99 23.06 1.41
C ASN A 49 -10.38 22.39 1.38
N LYS A 50 -11.44 23.20 1.26
CA LYS A 50 -12.83 22.71 1.23
C LYS A 50 -13.12 21.79 0.04
N ALA A 51 -12.48 22.01 -1.12
CA ALA A 51 -12.64 21.13 -2.28
C ALA A 51 -12.03 19.75 -2.00
N GLY A 52 -10.79 19.72 -1.46
CA GLY A 52 -10.13 18.50 -1.02
C GLY A 52 -10.92 17.76 0.06
N LEU A 53 -11.46 18.46 1.05
CA LEU A 53 -12.31 17.84 2.06
C LEU A 53 -13.55 17.18 1.44
N LYS A 54 -14.21 17.85 0.48
CA LYS A 54 -15.34 17.28 -0.26
C LYS A 54 -14.94 16.05 -1.07
N ASN A 55 -13.78 16.07 -1.71
CA ASN A 55 -13.26 14.96 -2.48
C ASN A 55 -12.87 13.78 -1.58
N MET A 56 -12.30 14.04 -0.39
CA MET A 56 -12.03 13.02 0.62
C MET A 56 -13.31 12.31 1.07
N PHE A 57 -14.40 13.05 1.36
CA PHE A 57 -15.70 12.44 1.69
C PHE A 57 -16.22 11.54 0.57
N LYS A 58 -16.05 11.93 -0.70
CA LYS A 58 -16.46 11.10 -1.84
C LYS A 58 -15.65 9.81 -1.91
N LEU A 59 -14.31 9.91 -1.78
CA LEU A 59 -13.42 8.74 -1.75
C LEU A 59 -13.80 7.77 -0.63
N VAL A 60 -13.99 8.27 0.59
CA VAL A 60 -14.41 7.45 1.73
C VAL A 60 -15.79 6.82 1.49
N SER A 61 -16.71 7.55 0.89
CA SER A 61 -18.03 7.01 0.55
C SER A 61 -17.94 5.90 -0.49
N GLU A 62 -17.17 6.09 -1.57
CA GLU A 62 -16.96 5.05 -2.59
C GLU A 62 -16.25 3.82 -2.01
N ALA A 63 -15.25 4.02 -1.13
CA ALA A 63 -14.53 2.93 -0.46
C ALA A 63 -15.43 2.06 0.41
N ASN A 64 -16.42 2.66 1.07
CA ASN A 64 -17.33 1.98 1.98
C ASN A 64 -18.63 1.48 1.32
N THR A 65 -18.82 1.77 0.04
CA THR A 65 -20.01 1.32 -0.72
C THR A 65 -19.60 0.51 -1.95
N LYS A 66 -19.14 1.20 -3.00
CA LYS A 66 -18.83 0.59 -4.29
C LYS A 66 -17.62 -0.36 -4.23
N TYR A 67 -16.59 0.01 -3.48
CA TYR A 67 -15.31 -0.71 -3.44
C TYR A 67 -15.07 -1.46 -2.11
N PHE A 68 -16.10 -1.69 -1.33
CA PHE A 68 -15.99 -2.45 -0.09
C PHE A 68 -15.84 -3.95 -0.40
N HIS A 69 -14.70 -4.53 0.02
CA HIS A 69 -14.46 -5.97 -0.07
C HIS A 69 -13.47 -6.40 1.03
N ASN A 70 -13.97 -7.07 2.07
CA ASN A 70 -13.21 -7.41 3.29
C ASN A 70 -12.51 -6.20 3.93
N GLY A 71 -13.10 -5.02 3.76
CA GLY A 71 -12.58 -3.72 4.19
C GLY A 71 -12.75 -2.66 3.10
N SER A 72 -12.55 -1.41 3.48
CA SER A 72 -12.64 -0.26 2.57
C SER A 72 -11.43 -0.23 1.64
N ARG A 73 -11.66 -0.13 0.34
CA ARG A 73 -10.61 -0.08 -0.70
C ARG A 73 -10.87 1.08 -1.64
N ILE A 74 -9.83 1.64 -2.22
CA ILE A 74 -9.94 2.71 -3.21
C ILE A 74 -9.00 2.39 -4.38
N PRO A 75 -9.51 2.15 -5.59
CA PRO A 75 -8.66 2.03 -6.78
C PRO A 75 -7.87 3.31 -7.03
N LYS A 76 -6.64 3.18 -7.52
CA LYS A 76 -5.70 4.29 -7.73
C LYS A 76 -6.26 5.34 -8.70
N GLU A 77 -7.01 4.91 -9.70
CA GLU A 77 -7.70 5.78 -10.68
C GLU A 77 -8.74 6.69 -10.00
N ARG A 78 -9.36 6.22 -8.91
CA ARG A 78 -10.31 7.04 -8.14
C ARG A 78 -9.59 8.08 -7.29
N LEU A 79 -8.42 7.74 -6.75
CA LEU A 79 -7.56 8.70 -6.06
C LEU A 79 -7.13 9.83 -7.01
N GLU A 80 -6.70 9.49 -8.22
CA GLU A 80 -6.34 10.49 -9.23
C GLU A 80 -7.53 11.35 -9.67
N HIS A 81 -8.71 10.74 -9.85
CA HIS A 81 -9.92 11.47 -10.24
C HIS A 81 -10.32 12.53 -9.20
N TYR A 82 -10.11 12.26 -7.91
CA TYR A 82 -10.45 13.17 -6.81
C TYR A 82 -9.24 13.90 -6.23
N ARG A 83 -8.14 13.99 -6.95
CA ARG A 83 -6.87 14.55 -6.44
C ARG A 83 -6.94 16.04 -6.08
N GLU A 84 -7.83 16.79 -6.69
CA GLU A 84 -7.93 18.25 -6.45
C GLU A 84 -8.11 18.58 -4.97
N GLY A 85 -7.19 19.39 -4.43
CA GLY A 85 -7.18 19.82 -3.03
C GLY A 85 -6.78 18.76 -2.01
N LEU A 86 -6.22 17.62 -2.47
CA LEU A 86 -5.67 16.56 -1.63
C LEU A 86 -4.15 16.47 -1.80
N LEU A 87 -3.45 16.14 -0.71
CA LEU A 87 -2.08 15.63 -0.72
C LEU A 87 -2.08 14.17 -0.34
N TYR A 88 -1.28 13.38 -1.04
CA TYR A 88 -1.10 11.96 -0.78
C TYR A 88 0.30 11.67 -0.24
N GLY A 89 0.36 10.95 0.88
CA GLY A 89 1.57 10.45 1.51
C GLY A 89 1.72 8.94 1.39
N SER A 90 2.97 8.46 1.40
CA SER A 90 3.28 7.03 1.24
C SER A 90 2.88 6.14 2.42
N SER A 91 2.46 6.75 3.53
CA SER A 91 2.02 6.06 4.75
C SER A 91 3.12 5.18 5.39
N CYS A 92 2.72 4.09 6.03
CA CYS A 92 3.53 3.24 6.90
C CYS A 92 4.11 2.00 6.16
N TYR A 93 4.62 1.03 6.94
CA TYR A 93 5.18 -0.22 6.41
C TYR A 93 4.19 -1.07 5.58
N ASN A 94 2.89 -0.81 5.68
CA ASN A 94 1.87 -1.42 4.82
C ASN A 94 1.63 -0.63 3.52
N GLY A 95 2.39 0.43 3.25
CA GLY A 95 2.36 1.20 2.01
C GLY A 95 3.11 0.49 0.87
N ASP A 96 2.75 0.82 -0.38
CA ASP A 96 3.39 0.24 -1.57
C ASP A 96 4.85 0.69 -1.75
N VAL A 97 5.22 1.87 -1.24
CA VAL A 97 6.61 2.37 -1.26
C VAL A 97 7.52 1.50 -0.40
N PHE A 98 7.10 1.17 0.83
CA PHE A 98 7.89 0.30 1.71
C PHE A 98 8.00 -1.12 1.14
N GLU A 99 6.89 -1.68 0.63
CA GLU A 99 6.88 -2.99 -0.03
C GLU A 99 7.80 -3.01 -1.26
N ALA A 100 7.79 -1.94 -2.07
CA ALA A 100 8.68 -1.80 -3.22
C ALA A 100 10.17 -1.71 -2.79
N ALA A 101 10.45 -1.02 -1.68
CA ALA A 101 11.82 -0.93 -1.15
C ALA A 101 12.38 -2.28 -0.68
N LEU A 102 11.52 -3.18 -0.20
CA LEU A 102 11.94 -4.53 0.19
C LEU A 102 12.16 -5.45 -1.01
N ASN A 103 11.26 -5.42 -1.99
CA ASN A 103 11.12 -6.51 -2.94
C ASN A 103 11.40 -6.16 -4.40
N LEU A 104 11.56 -4.87 -4.72
CA LEU A 104 11.66 -4.41 -6.11
C LEU A 104 12.98 -3.66 -6.39
N SER A 105 13.26 -3.40 -7.69
CA SER A 105 14.38 -2.57 -8.11
C SER A 105 14.16 -1.09 -7.79
N ASP A 106 15.23 -0.28 -7.81
CA ASP A 106 15.14 1.16 -7.53
C ASP A 106 14.26 1.88 -8.56
N GLU A 107 14.26 1.48 -9.84
CA GLU A 107 13.38 2.06 -10.86
C GLU A 107 11.90 1.82 -10.56
N LYS A 108 11.56 0.65 -10.00
CA LYS A 108 10.18 0.34 -9.59
C LYS A 108 9.80 1.06 -8.31
N LEU A 109 10.74 1.21 -7.38
CA LEU A 109 10.55 2.01 -6.17
C LEU A 109 10.33 3.48 -6.52
N GLU A 110 11.14 4.07 -7.39
CA GLU A 110 10.99 5.42 -7.89
C GLU A 110 9.61 5.63 -8.54
N ARG A 111 9.19 4.69 -9.39
CA ARG A 111 7.86 4.73 -10.03
C ARG A 111 6.70 4.64 -9.03
N ALA A 112 6.84 3.85 -7.96
CA ALA A 112 5.85 3.82 -6.89
C ALA A 112 5.75 5.17 -6.17
N MET A 113 6.89 5.84 -5.95
CA MET A 113 6.95 7.14 -5.29
C MET A 113 6.38 8.29 -6.12
N GLU A 114 6.39 8.21 -7.47
CA GLU A 114 5.90 9.28 -8.36
C GLU A 114 4.45 9.69 -8.03
N PHE A 115 3.64 8.75 -7.61
CA PHE A 115 2.23 8.98 -7.27
C PHE A 115 2.03 9.90 -6.07
N TYR A 116 2.94 9.87 -5.09
CA TYR A 116 2.80 10.56 -3.81
C TYR A 116 3.35 12.00 -3.87
N ASP A 117 2.73 12.89 -3.11
CA ASP A 117 3.19 14.27 -2.95
C ASP A 117 4.35 14.35 -1.96
N TYR A 118 4.38 13.46 -0.97
CA TYR A 118 5.45 13.34 0.01
C TYR A 118 5.66 11.88 0.43
N ILE A 119 6.86 11.59 0.93
CA ILE A 119 7.25 10.27 1.39
C ILE A 119 7.39 10.28 2.91
N GLU A 120 6.77 9.33 3.57
CA GLU A 120 6.78 9.19 5.02
C GLU A 120 7.88 8.22 5.47
N ILE A 121 8.61 8.61 6.53
CA ILE A 121 9.55 7.76 7.25
C ILE A 121 9.15 7.77 8.71
N GLN A 122 9.09 6.59 9.32
CA GLN A 122 8.72 6.38 10.70
C GLN A 122 9.94 6.01 11.56
N PRO A 123 9.88 6.13 12.89
CA PRO A 123 10.90 5.61 13.78
C PRO A 123 11.16 4.13 13.58
N LEU A 124 12.39 3.67 13.80
CA LEU A 124 12.76 2.25 13.62
C LEU A 124 11.92 1.31 14.47
N GLU A 125 11.49 1.77 15.63
CA GLU A 125 10.66 1.03 16.59
C GLU A 125 9.33 0.58 15.99
N ASP A 126 8.76 1.36 15.07
CA ASP A 126 7.49 1.02 14.40
C ASP A 126 7.64 -0.17 13.43
N TYR A 127 8.88 -0.49 13.03
CA TYR A 127 9.19 -1.58 12.09
C TYR A 127 9.76 -2.84 12.75
N TYR A 128 10.22 -2.81 14.02
CA TYR A 128 10.88 -3.96 14.66
C TYR A 128 10.03 -5.23 14.65
N HIS A 129 8.72 -5.09 14.72
CA HIS A 129 7.79 -6.22 14.62
C HIS A 129 7.91 -7.00 13.28
N LEU A 130 8.45 -6.39 12.23
CA LEU A 130 8.69 -7.07 10.94
C LEU A 130 9.88 -8.03 11.04
N VAL A 131 10.90 -7.67 11.82
CA VAL A 131 12.04 -8.54 12.15
C VAL A 131 11.58 -9.66 13.07
N ASP A 132 10.83 -9.33 14.13
CA ASP A 132 10.29 -10.31 15.09
C ASP A 132 9.40 -11.39 14.44
N ARG A 133 8.66 -11.01 13.38
CA ARG A 133 7.80 -11.91 12.61
C ARG A 133 8.52 -12.61 11.45
N GLY A 134 9.82 -12.37 11.28
CA GLY A 134 10.63 -12.98 10.22
C GLY A 134 10.30 -12.50 8.80
N LYS A 135 9.66 -11.33 8.67
CA LYS A 135 9.48 -10.67 7.36
C LYS A 135 10.77 -10.02 6.87
N LEU A 136 11.61 -9.59 7.77
CA LEU A 136 12.95 -9.08 7.55
C LEU A 136 13.94 -9.99 8.31
N GLN A 137 15.17 -10.14 7.78
CA GLN A 137 16.19 -10.99 8.40
C GLN A 137 16.69 -10.36 9.69
N ASP A 138 16.95 -9.06 9.67
CA ASP A 138 17.49 -8.29 10.78
C ASP A 138 17.22 -6.78 10.65
N THR A 139 17.68 -6.04 11.64
CA THR A 139 17.57 -4.57 11.67
C THR A 139 18.43 -3.89 10.60
N ASP A 140 19.51 -4.51 10.15
CA ASP A 140 20.37 -3.93 9.11
C ASP A 140 19.68 -3.94 7.75
N GLU A 141 18.90 -4.97 7.44
CA GLU A 141 18.05 -5.03 6.24
C GLU A 141 16.97 -3.95 6.29
N LEU A 142 16.35 -3.74 7.44
CA LEU A 142 15.39 -2.65 7.65
C LEU A 142 16.03 -1.28 7.39
N ILE A 143 17.18 -1.00 8.00
CA ILE A 143 17.90 0.27 7.85
C ILE A 143 18.28 0.50 6.38
N LYS A 144 18.78 -0.52 5.68
CA LYS A 144 19.09 -0.45 4.24
C LYS A 144 17.85 -0.10 3.41
N SER A 145 16.71 -0.70 3.71
CA SER A 145 15.46 -0.44 3.00
C SER A 145 14.97 0.99 3.21
N LEU A 146 15.05 1.50 4.44
CA LEU A 146 14.72 2.90 4.74
C LEU A 146 15.69 3.88 4.06
N HIS A 147 16.99 3.58 4.01
CA HIS A 147 17.95 4.39 3.27
C HIS A 147 17.64 4.40 1.76
N ARG A 148 17.29 3.25 1.17
CA ARG A 148 16.85 3.20 -0.24
C ARG A 148 15.65 4.12 -0.50
N ILE A 149 14.64 4.12 0.40
CA ILE A 149 13.51 5.02 0.30
C ILE A 149 13.96 6.48 0.32
N ILE A 150 14.82 6.84 1.29
CA ILE A 150 15.33 8.21 1.44
C ILE A 150 16.13 8.64 0.20
N ASP A 151 16.99 7.79 -0.33
CA ASP A 151 17.86 8.12 -1.47
C ASP A 151 17.04 8.25 -2.77
N CYS A 152 16.08 7.36 -3.02
CA CYS A 152 15.16 7.47 -4.15
C CYS A 152 14.27 8.73 -4.03
N ALA A 153 13.76 9.03 -2.84
CA ALA A 153 12.95 10.23 -2.61
C ALA A 153 13.74 11.51 -2.87
N LYS A 154 15.01 11.59 -2.42
CA LYS A 154 15.92 12.70 -2.71
C LYS A 154 16.20 12.85 -4.21
N LYS A 155 16.45 11.73 -4.91
CA LYS A 155 16.68 11.70 -6.35
C LYS A 155 15.48 12.26 -7.13
N LEU A 156 14.25 11.98 -6.65
CA LEU A 156 13.00 12.47 -7.24
C LEU A 156 12.57 13.85 -6.73
N ASP A 157 13.38 14.52 -5.91
CA ASP A 157 13.06 15.80 -5.26
C ASP A 157 11.73 15.76 -4.48
N LYS A 158 11.41 14.60 -3.87
CA LYS A 158 10.22 14.42 -3.03
C LYS A 158 10.47 14.92 -1.62
N LEU A 159 9.47 15.60 -1.04
CA LEU A 159 9.48 15.95 0.36
C LEU A 159 9.48 14.69 1.21
N ILE A 160 10.41 14.58 2.17
CA ILE A 160 10.48 13.49 3.14
C ILE A 160 9.96 14.02 4.48
N VAL A 161 8.99 13.33 5.07
CA VAL A 161 8.33 13.73 6.31
C VAL A 161 8.48 12.62 7.35
N ALA A 162 8.90 13.00 8.55
CA ALA A 162 8.89 12.08 9.69
C ALA A 162 7.47 12.00 10.31
N THR A 163 6.92 10.79 10.39
CA THR A 163 5.61 10.52 11.01
C THR A 163 5.75 9.41 12.05
N GLY A 164 4.83 9.31 12.99
CA GLY A 164 4.93 8.40 14.13
C GLY A 164 3.96 7.22 14.11
N ASP A 165 3.13 7.06 13.07
CA ASP A 165 2.08 6.00 12.99
C ASP A 165 1.27 5.86 14.30
N VAL A 166 0.85 6.99 14.88
CA VAL A 166 0.30 7.10 16.25
C VAL A 166 -1.05 6.41 16.35
N HIS A 167 -1.17 5.45 17.27
CA HIS A 167 -2.39 4.68 17.50
C HIS A 167 -3.04 4.90 18.86
N PHE A 168 -2.42 5.69 19.74
CA PHE A 168 -2.97 6.06 21.05
C PHE A 168 -2.46 7.45 21.45
N LEU A 169 -3.20 8.14 22.32
CA LEU A 169 -2.92 9.53 22.71
C LEU A 169 -1.89 9.61 23.86
N GLU A 170 -2.10 8.85 24.91
CA GLU A 170 -1.29 8.87 26.12
C GLU A 170 -0.48 7.57 26.23
N VAL A 171 0.76 7.66 26.75
CA VAL A 171 1.65 6.48 26.92
C VAL A 171 0.96 5.35 27.68
N ARG A 172 0.14 5.67 28.70
CA ARG A 172 -0.64 4.71 29.48
C ARG A 172 -1.68 3.95 28.67
N ASP A 173 -2.12 4.49 27.52
CA ASP A 173 -3.15 3.89 26.68
C ASP A 173 -2.59 2.75 25.82
N LYS A 174 -1.25 2.61 25.81
CA LYS A 174 -0.56 1.49 25.13
C LYS A 174 -1.12 0.13 25.55
N ILE A 175 -1.42 -0.05 26.84
CA ILE A 175 -1.96 -1.32 27.35
C ILE A 175 -3.31 -1.68 26.70
N PHE A 176 -4.17 -0.69 26.45
CA PHE A 176 -5.45 -0.92 25.77
C PHE A 176 -5.24 -1.29 24.29
N ARG A 177 -4.26 -0.64 23.66
CA ARG A 177 -3.86 -0.98 22.28
C ARG A 177 -3.33 -2.40 22.21
N ASP A 178 -2.44 -2.80 23.13
CA ASP A 178 -1.87 -4.14 23.18
C ASP A 178 -2.95 -5.21 23.35
N VAL A 179 -3.92 -4.99 24.25
CA VAL A 179 -5.07 -5.89 24.41
C VAL A 179 -5.92 -5.97 23.13
N PHE A 180 -6.17 -4.82 22.49
CA PHE A 180 -6.98 -4.76 21.28
C PHE A 180 -6.35 -5.56 20.13
N ILE A 181 -5.06 -5.34 19.84
CA ILE A 181 -4.36 -6.03 18.74
C ILE A 181 -4.07 -7.50 19.03
N SER A 182 -4.05 -7.90 20.32
CA SER A 182 -3.85 -9.29 20.73
C SER A 182 -5.12 -10.13 20.58
N ASN A 183 -6.27 -9.52 20.29
CA ASN A 183 -7.52 -10.25 20.07
C ASN A 183 -7.55 -10.84 18.66
N PRO A 184 -7.56 -12.20 18.51
CA PRO A 184 -7.48 -12.85 17.19
C PRO A 184 -8.68 -12.55 16.27
N THR A 185 -9.79 -12.04 16.82
CA THR A 185 -10.99 -11.69 16.04
C THR A 185 -10.97 -10.25 15.52
N ILE A 186 -10.15 -9.37 16.11
CA ILE A 186 -10.12 -7.93 15.80
C ILE A 186 -8.83 -7.57 15.03
N GLY A 187 -7.75 -8.32 15.22
CA GLY A 187 -6.44 -8.05 14.62
C GLY A 187 -6.24 -8.61 13.20
N ILE A 188 -7.31 -9.05 12.52
CA ILE A 188 -7.27 -9.45 11.11
C ILE A 188 -7.78 -8.27 10.27
N GLY A 189 -6.94 -7.28 10.10
CA GLY A 189 -7.13 -6.17 9.17
C GLY A 189 -5.87 -6.05 8.33
#